data_93cb74ba2a507dddc9e36a28fd0ec8a4
#
_entry.id   93cb74ba2a507dddc9e36a28fd0ec8a4
#
_cell.length_a   1.000
_cell.length_b   1.000
_cell.length_c   1.000
_cell.angle_alpha   90.00
_cell.angle_beta   90.00
_cell.angle_gamma   90.00
#
_symmetry.space_group_name_H-M   'P 1'
#
loop_
_entity.id
_entity.type
_entity.pdbx_description
1 polymer ?
#
loop_
_entity_poly.entity_id
_entity_poly.type
_entity_poly.pdbx_seq_one_letter_code
_entity_poly.pdbx_strand_id
1 'polypeptide(L)'
;MLLEQIHDPSDVRKLNDEQARLLCRELRTFLLEQVSRTGGHLASNLGVVELTVAIHRVFDTSQDRLVFDVGHQCYVHKALTGRRELFGTLRQLGGLSGFPKPWESPHDAFIAGHASNSVSVALGMARARTLLHQHYQVLALIGDGALGGGLSFEGLNDAGASHEPMIVILNDNGMSIDPNVGGMSRHLSRLRSKPGYYAFKKRYRQVLESSQTGQRLYSVSHDVKTALKKSLLPGSTLFENIGFTYMGPVDGHDVVQLTRMLREAKDLRCPVLLHVHTVKGQGYGPAEADPGRFHGIGPFDVRTGSGKPAAPSFSSVFGETLTRLAGEDRRICALTAAMVDGTGLTKFSKTYPSRFFDVGITEGHAVATAAGMAKQGLVPVLAVYSSFLQRGYDMLLHDVALSGLHVVLGVDRAGLVGADAETHHGCFDVMYLSQVPGMKVFCPASFAELRTMLRRAVQEETGPVAVRYPRGGEGAYQEDRSDEAIACLRPGTDITLLTYGTLINEALSAAGLLAQRGISAQVLKLSTIAPLDPETVRTALTGTKRLLVLEDCVETGCVGQRVAAVMAQLGMAPRRLVLKNTGDRFIPQGSVAELRHLCGLDAEGVAAAAEEAVHEQ
;
A
#
# COMPACT_ATOMS: atom_id res chain seq x y z
N MET A 1 28.34 22.11 -0.84
CA MET A 1 28.05 20.97 0.09
C MET A 1 28.63 19.69 -0.50
N LEU A 2 28.90 18.66 0.34
CA LEU A 2 29.39 17.36 -0.17
C LEU A 2 28.35 16.68 -1.06
N LEU A 3 27.07 16.77 -0.67
CA LEU A 3 25.95 16.22 -1.43
C LEU A 3 25.88 16.76 -2.88
N GLU A 4 26.30 18.00 -3.11
CA GLU A 4 26.37 18.60 -4.46
C GLU A 4 27.38 17.93 -5.37
N GLN A 5 28.39 17.28 -4.77
CA GLN A 5 29.47 16.58 -5.48
C GLN A 5 29.13 15.11 -5.75
N ILE A 6 27.98 14.63 -5.23
CA ILE A 6 27.49 13.27 -5.46
C ILE A 6 26.54 13.29 -6.66
N HIS A 7 26.97 12.72 -7.77
CA HIS A 7 26.19 12.60 -9.00
C HIS A 7 25.79 11.16 -9.30
N ASP A 8 26.58 10.20 -8.80
CA ASP A 8 26.43 8.78 -9.03
C ASP A 8 26.84 7.99 -7.78
N PRO A 9 26.31 6.79 -7.52
CA PRO A 9 26.72 5.95 -6.39
C PRO A 9 28.23 5.65 -6.34
N SER A 10 28.94 5.70 -7.46
CA SER A 10 30.41 5.55 -7.47
C SER A 10 31.12 6.61 -6.65
N ASP A 11 30.57 7.81 -6.55
CA ASP A 11 31.12 8.88 -5.72
C ASP A 11 30.97 8.57 -4.23
N VAL A 12 29.84 7.95 -3.84
CA VAL A 12 29.60 7.50 -2.46
C VAL A 12 30.60 6.43 -2.03
N ARG A 13 31.01 5.54 -2.95
CA ARG A 13 32.01 4.48 -2.67
C ARG A 13 33.41 5.03 -2.36
N LYS A 14 33.73 6.24 -2.87
CA LYS A 14 35.05 6.90 -2.66
C LYS A 14 35.14 7.60 -1.31
N LEU A 15 34.02 7.85 -0.62
CA LEU A 15 34.00 8.62 0.62
C LEU A 15 34.68 7.89 1.77
N ASN A 16 35.50 8.63 2.54
CA ASN A 16 35.96 8.16 3.84
C ASN A 16 34.82 8.21 4.89
N ASP A 17 35.11 7.75 6.10
CA ASP A 17 34.07 7.62 7.15
C ASP A 17 33.54 8.98 7.64
N GLU A 18 34.38 10.01 7.71
CA GLU A 18 33.96 11.37 8.11
C GLU A 18 33.08 12.01 7.04
N GLN A 19 33.45 11.86 5.77
CA GLN A 19 32.67 12.32 4.63
C GLN A 19 31.32 11.61 4.55
N ALA A 20 31.27 10.29 4.83
CA ALA A 20 30.03 9.56 4.87
C ALA A 20 29.08 10.07 5.97
N ARG A 21 29.62 10.38 7.18
CA ARG A 21 28.83 11.01 8.25
C ARG A 21 28.33 12.41 7.85
N LEU A 22 29.18 13.20 7.17
CA LEU A 22 28.77 14.52 6.67
C LEU A 22 27.65 14.39 5.65
N LEU A 23 27.78 13.48 4.68
CA LEU A 23 26.76 13.22 3.66
C LEU A 23 25.41 12.84 4.29
N CYS A 24 25.40 12.01 5.33
CA CYS A 24 24.17 11.66 6.04
C CYS A 24 23.47 12.89 6.65
N ARG A 25 24.23 13.83 7.24
CA ARG A 25 23.64 15.07 7.77
C ARG A 25 23.07 15.96 6.66
N GLU A 26 23.79 16.13 5.56
CA GLU A 26 23.35 16.94 4.42
C GLU A 26 22.10 16.33 3.75
N LEU A 27 22.03 15.00 3.62
CA LEU A 27 20.85 14.29 3.11
C LEU A 27 19.61 14.50 3.99
N ARG A 28 19.75 14.49 5.33
CA ARG A 28 18.63 14.82 6.22
C ARG A 28 18.10 16.22 6.00
N THR A 29 18.98 17.21 5.95
CA THR A 29 18.59 18.60 5.65
C THR A 29 17.89 18.69 4.31
N PHE A 30 18.45 18.08 3.27
CA PHE A 30 17.87 18.03 1.94
C PHE A 30 16.45 17.40 1.95
N LEU A 31 16.26 16.25 2.60
CA LEU A 31 14.95 15.60 2.70
C LEU A 31 13.92 16.48 3.41
N LEU A 32 14.29 17.13 4.52
CA LEU A 32 13.41 18.04 5.24
C LEU A 32 12.97 19.21 4.36
N GLU A 33 13.91 19.83 3.64
CA GLU A 33 13.64 20.97 2.74
C GLU A 33 12.73 20.57 1.58
N GLN A 34 13.01 19.44 0.93
CA GLN A 34 12.23 19.01 -0.23
C GLN A 34 10.84 18.51 0.17
N VAL A 35 10.75 17.57 1.12
CA VAL A 35 9.47 16.97 1.51
C VAL A 35 8.56 17.97 2.22
N SER A 36 9.10 18.98 2.91
CA SER A 36 8.28 20.05 3.47
C SER A 36 7.49 20.84 2.42
N ARG A 37 8.03 20.94 1.19
CA ARG A 37 7.41 21.65 0.05
C ARG A 37 6.49 20.77 -0.78
N THR A 38 6.92 19.54 -1.07
CA THR A 38 6.20 18.63 -1.98
C THR A 38 5.22 17.70 -1.26
N GLY A 39 5.42 17.49 0.06
CA GLY A 39 4.87 16.35 0.78
C GLY A 39 5.62 15.05 0.43
N GLY A 40 5.32 13.97 1.14
CA GLY A 40 5.92 12.67 0.90
C GLY A 40 6.09 11.82 2.15
N HIS A 41 6.90 10.75 2.05
CA HIS A 41 7.16 9.80 3.12
C HIS A 41 8.40 10.22 3.93
N LEU A 42 8.25 11.19 4.86
CA LEU A 42 9.39 11.79 5.54
C LEU A 42 10.02 10.88 6.59
N ALA A 43 9.23 10.42 7.58
CA ALA A 43 9.76 9.72 8.75
C ALA A 43 10.48 8.41 8.39
N SER A 44 9.96 7.67 7.41
CA SER A 44 10.57 6.43 6.92
C SER A 44 11.92 6.67 6.25
N ASN A 45 12.06 7.77 5.49
CA ASN A 45 13.30 8.13 4.82
C ASN A 45 14.37 8.65 5.79
N LEU A 46 13.97 9.46 6.78
CA LEU A 46 14.89 9.93 7.82
C LEU A 46 15.47 8.77 8.64
N GLY A 47 14.69 7.71 8.85
CA GLY A 47 15.11 6.53 9.59
C GLY A 47 16.16 5.67 8.88
N VAL A 48 16.33 5.78 7.56
CA VAL A 48 17.23 4.91 6.78
C VAL A 48 18.34 5.65 6.05
N VAL A 49 18.67 6.88 6.45
CA VAL A 49 19.71 7.68 5.78
C VAL A 49 21.05 6.98 5.83
N GLU A 50 21.55 6.63 7.02
CA GLU A 50 22.85 5.96 7.20
C GLU A 50 22.85 4.57 6.56
N LEU A 51 21.76 3.82 6.68
CA LEU A 51 21.64 2.50 6.07
C LEU A 51 21.74 2.58 4.56
N THR A 52 21.05 3.53 3.93
CA THR A 52 21.10 3.69 2.47
C THR A 52 22.48 4.16 2.00
N VAL A 53 23.11 5.11 2.69
CA VAL A 53 24.49 5.52 2.39
C VAL A 53 25.46 4.34 2.53
N ALA A 54 25.33 3.52 3.58
CA ALA A 54 26.17 2.34 3.77
C ALA A 54 25.97 1.29 2.67
N ILE A 55 24.73 1.07 2.20
CA ILE A 55 24.45 0.20 1.04
C ILE A 55 25.21 0.72 -0.19
N HIS A 56 25.11 2.00 -0.53
CA HIS A 56 25.78 2.59 -1.68
C HIS A 56 27.31 2.69 -1.55
N ARG A 57 27.86 2.60 -0.32
CA ARG A 57 29.31 2.47 -0.09
C ARG A 57 29.84 1.07 -0.40
N VAL A 58 28.99 0.06 -0.40
CA VAL A 58 29.39 -1.36 -0.51
C VAL A 58 28.98 -1.99 -1.83
N PHE A 59 27.80 -1.64 -2.33
CA PHE A 59 27.17 -2.27 -3.50
C PHE A 59 27.07 -1.30 -4.67
N ASP A 60 27.15 -1.84 -5.87
CA ASP A 60 26.91 -1.12 -7.11
C ASP A 60 25.50 -1.40 -7.60
N THR A 61 24.56 -0.56 -7.24
CA THR A 61 23.14 -0.77 -7.56
C THR A 61 22.80 -0.71 -9.05
N SER A 62 23.73 -0.32 -9.92
CA SER A 62 23.58 -0.46 -11.37
C SER A 62 23.74 -1.91 -11.81
N GLN A 63 24.50 -2.72 -11.05
CA GLN A 63 24.75 -4.13 -11.31
C GLN A 63 24.14 -5.04 -10.25
N ASP A 64 24.33 -4.70 -8.96
CA ASP A 64 23.72 -5.41 -7.84
C ASP A 64 22.19 -5.09 -7.79
N ARG A 65 21.40 -6.01 -7.29
CA ARG A 65 19.94 -5.89 -7.24
C ARG A 65 19.48 -5.52 -5.83
N LEU A 66 19.11 -4.24 -5.63
CA LEU A 66 18.49 -3.76 -4.39
C LEU A 66 16.97 -3.73 -4.56
N VAL A 67 16.27 -4.65 -3.91
CA VAL A 67 14.81 -4.74 -3.90
C VAL A 67 14.28 -4.11 -2.61
N PHE A 68 13.49 -3.05 -2.75
CA PHE A 68 12.83 -2.41 -1.63
C PHE A 68 11.49 -3.07 -1.35
N ASP A 69 11.19 -3.35 -0.07
CA ASP A 69 9.83 -3.69 0.37
C ASP A 69 9.04 -2.41 0.60
N VAL A 70 7.80 -2.33 0.13
CA VAL A 70 7.00 -1.10 0.03
C VAL A 70 7.69 -0.03 -0.84
N GLY A 71 8.92 0.34 -0.52
CA GLY A 71 9.73 1.29 -1.28
C GLY A 71 9.51 2.77 -0.97
N HIS A 72 8.64 3.09 -0.01
CA HIS A 72 8.40 4.48 0.43
C HIS A 72 9.64 5.12 1.11
N GLN A 73 10.63 4.32 1.51
CA GLN A 73 11.91 4.74 2.12
C GLN A 73 13.05 4.90 1.09
N CYS A 74 12.75 5.10 -0.20
CA CYS A 74 13.75 5.14 -1.28
C CYS A 74 14.30 6.54 -1.61
N TYR A 75 13.91 7.60 -0.90
CA TYR A 75 14.28 8.97 -1.30
C TYR A 75 15.79 9.23 -1.23
N VAL A 76 16.47 8.71 -0.21
CA VAL A 76 17.93 8.77 -0.14
C VAL A 76 18.58 8.04 -1.31
N HIS A 77 18.07 6.86 -1.66
CA HIS A 77 18.52 6.10 -2.82
C HIS A 77 18.34 6.92 -4.12
N LYS A 78 17.19 7.54 -4.32
CA LYS A 78 16.93 8.40 -5.48
C LYS A 78 17.89 9.61 -5.53
N ALA A 79 18.13 10.26 -4.39
CA ALA A 79 19.06 11.39 -4.31
C ALA A 79 20.50 11.00 -4.67
N LEU A 80 20.94 9.81 -4.26
CA LEU A 80 22.29 9.29 -4.52
C LEU A 80 22.48 8.69 -5.93
N THR A 81 21.38 8.45 -6.64
CA THR A 81 21.38 7.83 -7.99
C THR A 81 21.03 8.84 -9.09
N GLY A 82 21.47 10.09 -8.94
CA GLY A 82 21.39 11.13 -9.98
C GLY A 82 20.05 11.86 -10.10
N ARG A 83 19.06 11.58 -9.23
CA ARG A 83 17.71 12.17 -9.31
C ARG A 83 17.44 13.32 -8.33
N ARG A 84 18.48 13.81 -7.64
CA ARG A 84 18.37 14.88 -6.64
C ARG A 84 17.67 16.12 -7.16
N GLU A 85 18.02 16.59 -8.36
CA GLU A 85 17.47 17.81 -8.97
C GLU A 85 15.96 17.70 -9.28
N LEU A 86 15.43 16.47 -9.37
CA LEU A 86 14.02 16.21 -9.67
C LEU A 86 13.10 16.25 -8.43
N PHE A 87 13.65 16.39 -7.21
CA PHE A 87 12.84 16.33 -5.99
C PHE A 87 11.79 17.43 -5.87
N GLY A 88 11.97 18.57 -6.55
CA GLY A 88 10.94 19.60 -6.67
C GLY A 88 9.65 19.13 -7.34
N THR A 89 9.70 18.01 -8.10
CA THR A 89 8.55 17.38 -8.78
C THR A 89 8.09 16.08 -8.14
N LEU A 90 8.57 15.80 -6.91
CA LEU A 90 8.27 14.54 -6.22
C LEU A 90 6.76 14.32 -6.09
N ARG A 91 6.27 13.17 -6.55
CA ARG A 91 4.88 12.72 -6.50
C ARG A 91 3.90 13.59 -7.32
N GLN A 92 4.39 14.41 -8.25
CA GLN A 92 3.59 15.20 -9.18
C GLN A 92 3.45 14.48 -10.53
N LEU A 93 2.45 14.86 -11.31
CA LEU A 93 2.24 14.31 -12.67
C LEU A 93 3.45 14.60 -13.57
N GLY A 94 3.98 13.56 -14.20
CA GLY A 94 5.19 13.65 -15.03
C GLY A 94 6.50 13.87 -14.26
N GLY A 95 6.44 13.94 -12.93
CA GLY A 95 7.60 14.14 -12.05
C GLY A 95 8.14 12.86 -11.43
N LEU A 96 9.01 13.03 -10.43
CA LEU A 96 9.66 11.95 -9.70
C LEU A 96 8.66 11.14 -8.88
N SER A 97 8.65 9.82 -9.03
CA SER A 97 7.82 8.92 -8.23
C SER A 97 8.26 8.86 -6.76
N GLY A 98 7.29 8.65 -5.86
CA GLY A 98 7.55 8.36 -4.44
C GLY A 98 8.07 6.95 -4.14
N PHE A 99 8.16 6.08 -5.17
CA PHE A 99 8.58 4.68 -5.07
C PHE A 99 9.64 4.35 -6.12
N PRO A 100 10.44 3.28 -5.94
CA PRO A 100 11.37 2.80 -6.97
C PRO A 100 10.62 2.41 -8.24
N LYS A 101 11.16 2.81 -9.39
CA LYS A 101 10.64 2.45 -10.72
C LYS A 101 11.78 2.14 -11.68
N PRO A 102 11.87 0.91 -12.25
CA PRO A 102 12.95 0.52 -13.16
C PRO A 102 13.07 1.40 -14.42
N TRP A 103 11.99 2.06 -14.81
CA TRP A 103 12.01 2.99 -15.96
C TRP A 103 12.44 4.42 -15.60
N GLU A 104 12.55 4.77 -14.31
CA GLU A 104 13.16 6.04 -13.88
C GLU A 104 14.68 5.93 -13.79
N SER A 105 15.21 4.76 -13.41
CA SER A 105 16.65 4.59 -13.19
C SER A 105 17.06 3.12 -13.27
N PRO A 106 18.24 2.79 -13.86
CA PRO A 106 18.80 1.44 -13.84
C PRO A 106 19.18 0.97 -12.42
N HIS A 107 19.23 1.86 -11.45
CA HIS A 107 19.48 1.55 -10.04
C HIS A 107 18.24 1.02 -9.30
N ASP A 108 17.06 1.18 -9.86
CA ASP A 108 15.79 0.66 -9.32
C ASP A 108 15.58 -0.76 -9.85
N ALA A 109 16.04 -1.78 -9.13
CA ALA A 109 16.05 -3.16 -9.61
C ALA A 109 14.63 -3.75 -9.83
N PHE A 110 13.64 -3.27 -9.09
CA PHE A 110 12.25 -3.71 -9.19
C PHE A 110 11.27 -2.61 -8.77
N ILE A 111 10.03 -2.71 -9.28
CA ILE A 111 8.95 -1.82 -8.83
C ILE A 111 8.58 -2.15 -7.39
N ALA A 112 8.25 -1.13 -6.60
CA ALA A 112 7.77 -1.28 -5.24
C ALA A 112 6.52 -0.42 -4.99
N GLY A 113 5.78 -0.70 -3.92
CA GLY A 113 4.55 -0.02 -3.53
C GLY A 113 3.75 -0.84 -2.51
N HIS A 114 3.71 -2.17 -2.67
CA HIS A 114 3.05 -3.09 -1.76
C HIS A 114 4.06 -3.78 -0.82
N ALA A 115 3.63 -4.09 0.41
CA ALA A 115 4.48 -4.73 1.42
C ALA A 115 4.68 -6.23 1.18
N SER A 116 5.71 -6.78 1.80
CA SER A 116 5.95 -8.22 2.01
C SER A 116 6.41 -9.04 0.80
N ASN A 117 6.65 -8.45 -0.38
CA ASN A 117 7.04 -9.18 -1.58
C ASN A 117 8.56 -9.17 -1.86
N SER A 118 9.32 -8.30 -1.20
CA SER A 118 10.73 -8.06 -1.54
C SER A 118 11.61 -9.30 -1.40
N VAL A 119 11.40 -10.13 -0.38
CA VAL A 119 12.20 -11.35 -0.16
C VAL A 119 11.96 -12.35 -1.27
N SER A 120 10.71 -12.58 -1.67
CA SER A 120 10.37 -13.50 -2.77
C SER A 120 10.92 -13.03 -4.10
N VAL A 121 10.81 -11.71 -4.39
CA VAL A 121 11.37 -11.11 -5.62
C VAL A 121 12.90 -11.24 -5.64
N ALA A 122 13.56 -10.92 -4.53
CA ALA A 122 15.01 -11.02 -4.40
C ALA A 122 15.49 -12.48 -4.54
N LEU A 123 14.77 -13.44 -3.96
CA LEU A 123 15.08 -14.86 -4.13
C LEU A 123 14.96 -15.29 -5.60
N GLY A 124 13.92 -14.85 -6.30
CA GLY A 124 13.78 -15.10 -7.74
C GLY A 124 14.95 -14.54 -8.54
N MET A 125 15.42 -13.32 -8.23
CA MET A 125 16.61 -12.73 -8.86
C MET A 125 17.90 -13.49 -8.52
N ALA A 126 18.06 -13.97 -7.27
CA ALA A 126 19.22 -14.76 -6.86
C ALA A 126 19.29 -16.09 -7.61
N ARG A 127 18.17 -16.79 -7.73
CA ARG A 127 18.05 -18.03 -8.53
C ARG A 127 18.36 -17.79 -10.01
N ALA A 128 17.80 -16.72 -10.58
CA ALA A 128 18.08 -16.32 -11.97
C ALA A 128 19.58 -16.05 -12.19
N ARG A 129 20.23 -15.32 -11.28
CA ARG A 129 21.67 -15.07 -11.27
C ARG A 129 22.45 -16.40 -11.33
N THR A 130 22.10 -17.35 -10.46
CA THR A 130 22.78 -18.66 -10.38
C THR A 130 22.59 -19.47 -11.67
N LEU A 131 21.36 -19.55 -12.18
CA LEU A 131 21.03 -20.28 -13.41
C LEU A 131 21.67 -19.66 -14.67
N LEU A 132 21.80 -18.34 -14.70
CA LEU A 132 22.41 -17.59 -15.80
C LEU A 132 23.94 -17.42 -15.65
N HIS A 133 24.55 -18.01 -14.60
CA HIS A 133 25.98 -17.88 -14.29
C HIS A 133 26.46 -16.43 -14.21
N GLN A 134 25.61 -15.53 -13.71
CA GLN A 134 25.93 -14.11 -13.52
C GLN A 134 26.53 -13.84 -12.13
N HIS A 135 27.20 -12.70 -11.99
CA HIS A 135 27.96 -12.33 -10.79
C HIS A 135 27.54 -10.97 -10.26
N TYR A 136 26.43 -10.91 -9.54
CA TYR A 136 25.97 -9.71 -8.82
C TYR A 136 25.37 -10.10 -7.46
N GLN A 137 25.32 -9.15 -6.56
CA GLN A 137 24.68 -9.33 -5.26
C GLN A 137 23.17 -9.07 -5.37
N VAL A 138 22.40 -9.72 -4.50
CA VAL A 138 20.95 -9.50 -4.39
C VAL A 138 20.62 -9.16 -2.95
N LEU A 139 19.96 -8.02 -2.76
CA LEU A 139 19.56 -7.48 -1.47
C LEU A 139 18.05 -7.24 -1.45
N ALA A 140 17.40 -7.64 -0.36
CA ALA A 140 16.03 -7.23 -0.02
C ALA A 140 16.06 -6.32 1.20
N LEU A 141 15.54 -5.11 1.10
CA LEU A 141 15.39 -4.19 2.23
C LEU A 141 13.92 -4.22 2.68
N ILE A 142 13.66 -4.87 3.81
CA ILE A 142 12.31 -5.07 4.35
C ILE A 142 12.16 -4.43 5.73
N GLY A 143 11.02 -3.74 5.96
CA GLY A 143 10.66 -3.24 7.28
C GLY A 143 10.03 -4.32 8.17
N ASP A 144 10.18 -4.15 9.47
CA ASP A 144 9.64 -5.06 10.49
C ASP A 144 8.11 -5.19 10.46
N GLY A 145 7.38 -4.12 10.07
CA GLY A 145 5.94 -4.17 9.82
C GLY A 145 5.57 -5.09 8.64
N ALA A 146 6.31 -4.99 7.53
CA ALA A 146 6.10 -5.81 6.35
C ALA A 146 6.54 -7.27 6.55
N LEU A 147 7.48 -7.51 7.46
CA LEU A 147 7.93 -8.85 7.83
C LEU A 147 6.80 -9.72 8.41
N GLY A 148 5.77 -9.10 8.99
CA GLY A 148 4.59 -9.80 9.52
C GLY A 148 3.67 -10.40 8.45
N GLY A 149 3.81 -10.01 7.19
CA GLY A 149 2.97 -10.50 6.10
C GLY A 149 3.28 -11.95 5.69
N GLY A 150 2.25 -12.72 5.32
CA GLY A 150 2.38 -14.14 4.95
C GLY A 150 3.43 -14.37 3.85
N LEU A 151 3.39 -13.58 2.78
CA LEU A 151 4.34 -13.69 1.66
C LEU A 151 5.81 -13.48 2.09
N SER A 152 6.06 -12.63 3.11
CA SER A 152 7.42 -12.50 3.68
C SER A 152 7.88 -13.80 4.34
N PHE A 153 6.99 -14.47 5.10
CA PHE A 153 7.33 -15.75 5.73
C PHE A 153 7.54 -16.85 4.71
N GLU A 154 6.72 -16.90 3.65
CA GLU A 154 6.89 -17.83 2.53
C GLU A 154 8.25 -17.61 1.86
N GLY A 155 8.58 -16.35 1.55
CA GLY A 155 9.87 -15.97 0.97
C GLY A 155 11.07 -16.30 1.85
N LEU A 156 10.98 -16.03 3.16
CA LEU A 156 12.05 -16.38 4.11
C LEU A 156 12.21 -17.89 4.26
N ASN A 157 11.13 -18.65 4.35
CA ASN A 157 11.17 -20.10 4.45
C ASN A 157 11.86 -20.73 3.25
N ASP A 158 11.51 -20.31 2.04
CA ASP A 158 12.10 -20.82 0.81
C ASP A 158 13.55 -20.33 0.63
N ALA A 159 13.84 -19.06 0.91
CA ALA A 159 15.20 -18.51 0.83
C ALA A 159 16.17 -19.21 1.77
N GLY A 160 15.76 -19.46 3.02
CA GLY A 160 16.60 -20.17 4.00
C GLY A 160 16.90 -21.60 3.61
N ALA A 161 15.92 -22.32 3.03
CA ALA A 161 16.08 -23.69 2.56
C ALA A 161 16.89 -23.79 1.25
N SER A 162 16.83 -22.76 0.39
CA SER A 162 17.43 -22.76 -0.95
C SER A 162 18.96 -22.67 -0.96
N HIS A 163 19.56 -22.16 0.12
CA HIS A 163 20.98 -21.80 0.22
C HIS A 163 21.48 -20.79 -0.82
N GLU A 164 20.58 -20.13 -1.57
CA GLU A 164 20.97 -19.07 -2.53
C GLU A 164 21.61 -17.88 -1.79
N PRO A 165 22.81 -17.45 -2.21
CA PRO A 165 23.45 -16.27 -1.62
C PRO A 165 22.61 -15.02 -1.89
N MET A 166 22.02 -14.45 -0.83
CA MET A 166 21.30 -13.19 -0.84
C MET A 166 21.33 -12.54 0.55
N ILE A 167 21.08 -11.25 0.60
CA ILE A 167 21.09 -10.49 1.85
C ILE A 167 19.71 -9.90 2.08
N VAL A 168 19.04 -10.33 3.16
CA VAL A 168 17.83 -9.69 3.66
C VAL A 168 18.23 -8.68 4.73
N ILE A 169 18.00 -7.40 4.47
CA ILE A 169 18.24 -6.30 5.42
C ILE A 169 16.91 -6.02 6.11
N LEU A 170 16.79 -6.45 7.37
CA LEU A 170 15.63 -6.18 8.19
C LEU A 170 15.80 -4.83 8.89
N ASN A 171 15.06 -3.83 8.44
CA ASN A 171 14.99 -2.51 9.05
C ASN A 171 13.94 -2.53 10.17
N ASP A 172 14.38 -2.66 11.42
CA ASP A 172 13.52 -2.78 12.59
C ASP A 172 13.48 -1.46 13.38
N ASN A 173 12.34 -0.77 13.30
CA ASN A 173 12.07 0.47 14.05
C ASN A 173 10.85 0.36 14.97
N GLY A 174 10.19 -0.80 15.05
CA GLY A 174 9.02 -1.05 15.87
C GLY A 174 7.71 -0.47 15.34
N MET A 175 7.74 0.10 14.12
CA MET A 175 6.62 0.88 13.57
C MET A 175 6.33 0.50 12.12
N SER A 176 5.03 0.36 11.80
CA SER A 176 4.49 0.52 10.44
C SER A 176 4.01 1.97 10.23
N ILE A 177 2.75 2.22 9.97
CA ILE A 177 2.12 3.54 10.22
C ILE A 177 1.99 3.71 11.73
N ASP A 178 1.33 2.75 12.37
CA ASP A 178 1.17 2.62 13.83
C ASP A 178 2.24 1.67 14.42
N PRO A 179 2.35 1.56 15.76
CA PRO A 179 3.20 0.57 16.41
C PRO A 179 2.89 -0.85 15.93
N ASN A 180 3.92 -1.62 15.61
CA ASN A 180 3.75 -2.98 15.13
C ASN A 180 3.11 -3.89 16.19
N VAL A 181 2.21 -4.76 15.74
CA VAL A 181 1.47 -5.71 16.57
C VAL A 181 1.96 -7.15 16.39
N GLY A 182 1.52 -8.05 17.29
CA GLY A 182 1.68 -9.49 17.12
C GLY A 182 2.96 -10.08 17.72
N GLY A 183 3.12 -11.40 17.52
CA GLY A 183 4.20 -12.19 18.09
C GLY A 183 5.57 -11.86 17.52
N MET A 184 5.65 -11.55 16.23
CA MET A 184 6.90 -11.19 15.56
C MET A 184 7.46 -9.87 16.10
N SER A 185 6.62 -8.84 16.25
CA SER A 185 7.03 -7.57 16.87
C SER A 185 7.62 -7.76 18.28
N ARG A 186 6.97 -8.62 19.10
CA ARG A 186 7.51 -8.99 20.43
C ARG A 186 8.82 -9.75 20.35
N HIS A 187 8.98 -10.65 19.37
CA HIS A 187 10.23 -11.37 19.13
C HIS A 187 11.38 -10.42 18.79
N LEU A 188 11.17 -9.51 17.84
CA LEU A 188 12.16 -8.51 17.44
C LEU A 188 12.51 -7.57 18.59
N SER A 189 11.53 -7.13 19.38
CA SER A 189 11.76 -6.30 20.58
C SER A 189 12.68 -7.00 21.59
N ARG A 190 12.53 -8.32 21.79
CA ARG A 190 13.45 -9.10 22.65
C ARG A 190 14.86 -9.21 22.06
N LEU A 191 15.00 -9.28 20.75
CA LEU A 191 16.31 -9.29 20.09
C LEU A 191 17.01 -7.93 20.24
N ARG A 192 16.28 -6.82 20.07
CA ARG A 192 16.82 -5.46 20.30
C ARG A 192 17.37 -5.27 21.71
N SER A 193 16.73 -5.85 22.71
CA SER A 193 17.15 -5.72 24.12
C SER A 193 18.41 -6.53 24.49
N LYS A 194 18.99 -7.28 23.55
CA LYS A 194 20.21 -8.09 23.75
C LYS A 194 21.36 -7.60 22.85
N PRO A 195 21.90 -6.38 23.06
CA PRO A 195 23.03 -5.88 22.28
C PRO A 195 24.26 -6.77 22.49
N GLY A 196 25.04 -7.00 21.43
CA GLY A 196 26.26 -7.80 21.50
C GLY A 196 26.12 -9.30 21.22
N TYR A 197 24.92 -9.81 20.95
CA TYR A 197 24.70 -11.22 20.58
C TYR A 197 25.58 -11.67 19.41
N TYR A 198 25.66 -10.87 18.34
CA TYR A 198 26.51 -11.17 17.19
C TYR A 198 28.01 -11.11 17.52
N ALA A 199 28.45 -10.09 18.27
CA ALA A 199 29.84 -9.95 18.68
C ALA A 199 30.27 -11.11 19.58
N PHE A 200 29.42 -11.54 20.51
CA PHE A 200 29.66 -12.71 21.37
C PHE A 200 29.78 -13.99 20.52
N LYS A 201 28.88 -14.21 19.59
CA LYS A 201 28.86 -15.38 18.69
C LYS A 201 30.10 -15.43 17.79
N LYS A 202 30.52 -14.27 17.24
CA LYS A 202 31.75 -14.15 16.42
C LYS A 202 32.99 -14.48 17.25
N ARG A 203 33.10 -13.93 18.47
CA ARG A 203 34.20 -14.20 19.38
C ARG A 203 34.27 -15.66 19.84
N TYR A 204 33.13 -16.26 20.15
CA TYR A 204 33.00 -17.66 20.51
C TYR A 204 33.42 -18.59 19.36
N ARG A 205 33.02 -18.25 18.11
CA ARG A 205 33.41 -19.00 16.90
C ARG A 205 34.92 -18.91 16.67
N GLN A 206 35.51 -17.71 16.81
CA GLN A 206 36.96 -17.50 16.65
C GLN A 206 37.75 -18.32 17.68
N VAL A 207 37.29 -18.38 18.94
CA VAL A 207 37.93 -19.19 20.00
C VAL A 207 37.85 -20.69 19.68
N LEU A 208 36.72 -21.18 19.18
CA LEU A 208 36.58 -22.58 18.77
C LEU A 208 37.45 -22.94 17.56
N GLU A 209 37.56 -22.03 16.59
CA GLU A 209 38.38 -22.24 15.38
C GLU A 209 39.90 -22.14 15.67
N SER A 210 40.28 -21.40 16.69
CA SER A 210 41.70 -21.21 17.08
C SER A 210 42.26 -22.29 18.01
N SER A 211 41.43 -23.17 18.56
CA SER A 211 41.88 -24.24 19.43
C SER A 211 41.99 -25.60 18.71
N GLN A 212 43.07 -26.37 18.97
CA GLN A 212 43.24 -27.70 18.37
C GLN A 212 42.10 -28.68 18.71
N THR A 213 41.46 -28.52 19.84
CA THR A 213 40.28 -29.29 20.27
C THR A 213 39.02 -28.84 19.51
N GLY A 214 38.89 -27.54 19.19
CA GLY A 214 37.82 -26.98 18.42
C GLY A 214 37.85 -27.45 16.94
N GLN A 215 39.05 -27.58 16.36
CA GLN A 215 39.19 -28.09 14.96
C GLN A 215 38.76 -29.56 14.81
N ARG A 216 39.02 -30.41 15.82
CA ARG A 216 38.50 -31.80 15.86
C ARG A 216 37.00 -31.89 16.01
N LEU A 217 36.39 -31.01 16.79
CA LEU A 217 34.92 -30.88 16.90
C LEU A 217 34.26 -30.34 15.60
N TYR A 218 35.02 -29.58 14.81
CA TYR A 218 34.51 -29.03 13.54
C TYR A 218 34.37 -30.10 12.42
N SER A 219 35.10 -31.22 12.55
CA SER A 219 35.06 -32.33 11.59
C SER A 219 34.00 -33.41 11.88
N VAL A 220 33.30 -33.32 13.03
CA VAL A 220 32.24 -34.26 13.42
C VAL A 220 30.90 -33.87 12.73
N SER A 221 30.09 -34.87 12.43
CA SER A 221 28.88 -34.76 11.61
C SER A 221 27.96 -33.61 11.95
N HIS A 222 27.23 -33.12 10.95
CA HIS A 222 26.32 -31.96 11.02
C HIS A 222 25.31 -32.05 12.17
N ASP A 223 24.87 -33.25 12.53
CA ASP A 223 23.85 -33.46 13.57
C ASP A 223 24.41 -33.29 14.98
N VAL A 224 25.67 -33.73 15.25
CA VAL A 224 26.36 -33.51 16.51
C VAL A 224 26.73 -32.02 16.69
N LYS A 225 27.11 -31.33 15.61
CA LYS A 225 27.30 -29.87 15.61
C LYS A 225 26.03 -29.13 16.03
N THR A 226 24.89 -29.55 15.49
CA THR A 226 23.58 -28.91 15.77
C THR A 226 23.15 -29.15 17.23
N ALA A 227 23.37 -30.33 17.76
CA ALA A 227 23.05 -30.66 19.15
C ALA A 227 23.96 -29.93 20.17
N LEU A 228 25.27 -29.86 19.91
CA LEU A 228 26.23 -29.11 20.77
C LEU A 228 25.99 -27.60 20.68
N LYS A 229 25.64 -27.07 19.50
CA LYS A 229 25.30 -25.68 19.29
C LYS A 229 24.04 -25.27 20.04
N LYS A 230 23.04 -26.15 20.13
CA LYS A 230 21.80 -25.94 20.91
C LYS A 230 22.02 -25.93 22.42
N SER A 231 22.99 -26.66 22.92
CA SER A 231 23.23 -26.77 24.38
C SER A 231 24.16 -25.68 24.96
N LEU A 232 25.02 -25.08 24.12
CA LEU A 232 26.07 -24.16 24.57
C LEU A 232 25.86 -22.70 24.18
N LEU A 233 24.96 -22.41 23.22
CA LEU A 233 24.62 -21.05 22.84
C LEU A 233 23.23 -20.66 23.35
N PRO A 234 23.03 -19.45 23.88
CA PRO A 234 21.70 -18.96 24.22
C PRO A 234 20.87 -18.94 22.94
N GLY A 235 19.80 -19.69 22.90
CA GLY A 235 18.83 -19.99 21.84
C GLY A 235 19.04 -19.37 20.46
N SER A 236 19.07 -20.19 19.41
CA SER A 236 19.10 -19.70 18.03
C SER A 236 17.88 -18.82 17.76
N THR A 237 18.05 -17.76 16.93
CA THR A 237 16.94 -16.95 16.48
C THR A 237 16.02 -17.75 15.54
N LEU A 238 14.77 -17.31 15.39
CA LEU A 238 13.87 -17.88 14.38
C LEU A 238 14.54 -17.95 13.00
N PHE A 239 15.24 -16.89 12.61
CA PHE A 239 15.90 -16.77 11.30
C PHE A 239 17.02 -17.80 11.09
N GLU A 240 17.77 -18.11 12.16
CA GLU A 240 18.80 -19.16 12.09
C GLU A 240 18.18 -20.56 11.98
N ASN A 241 17.05 -20.78 12.63
CA ASN A 241 16.34 -22.08 12.57
C ASN A 241 15.78 -22.38 11.18
N ILE A 242 15.43 -21.36 10.40
CA ILE A 242 14.96 -21.52 9.01
C ILE A 242 16.08 -21.44 7.98
N GLY A 243 17.36 -21.33 8.38
CA GLY A 243 18.51 -21.48 7.49
C GLY A 243 19.31 -20.22 7.18
N PHE A 244 18.95 -19.05 7.74
CA PHE A 244 19.74 -17.83 7.53
C PHE A 244 20.96 -17.74 8.44
N THR A 245 22.02 -17.14 7.94
CA THR A 245 23.06 -16.57 8.81
C THR A 245 22.55 -15.25 9.37
N TYR A 246 22.22 -15.23 10.67
CA TYR A 246 21.75 -14.03 11.34
C TYR A 246 22.90 -13.15 11.78
N MET A 247 22.86 -11.84 11.41
CA MET A 247 23.81 -10.80 11.79
C MET A 247 23.05 -9.64 12.43
N GLY A 248 23.48 -9.23 13.62
CA GLY A 248 22.86 -8.10 14.33
C GLY A 248 22.30 -8.48 15.71
N PRO A 249 21.45 -7.63 16.32
CA PRO A 249 21.06 -6.31 15.83
C PRO A 249 22.23 -5.32 15.83
N VAL A 250 22.26 -4.43 14.82
CA VAL A 250 23.24 -3.35 14.66
C VAL A 250 22.56 -2.00 14.69
N ASP A 251 23.30 -0.96 15.14
CA ASP A 251 22.80 0.42 15.12
C ASP A 251 22.66 0.90 13.66
N GLY A 252 21.44 1.22 13.25
CA GLY A 252 21.10 1.71 11.94
C GLY A 252 21.49 3.17 11.67
N HIS A 253 22.01 3.87 12.68
CA HIS A 253 22.47 5.25 12.60
C HIS A 253 24.00 5.38 12.65
N ASP A 254 24.73 4.25 12.74
CA ASP A 254 26.19 4.22 12.57
C ASP A 254 26.56 3.75 11.15
N VAL A 255 26.74 4.70 10.22
CA VAL A 255 27.10 4.44 8.82
C VAL A 255 28.41 3.65 8.67
N VAL A 256 29.35 3.79 9.61
CA VAL A 256 30.64 3.09 9.57
C VAL A 256 30.47 1.64 9.97
N GLN A 257 29.75 1.40 11.07
CA GLN A 257 29.42 0.03 11.50
C GLN A 257 28.60 -0.70 10.43
N LEU A 258 27.57 -0.04 9.87
CA LEU A 258 26.74 -0.61 8.80
C LEU A 258 27.58 -0.96 7.57
N THR A 259 28.47 -0.07 7.13
CA THR A 259 29.37 -0.33 5.98
C THR A 259 30.22 -1.59 6.23
N ARG A 260 30.76 -1.75 7.44
CA ARG A 260 31.55 -2.94 7.81
C ARG A 260 30.69 -4.21 7.79
N MET A 261 29.51 -4.17 8.39
CA MET A 261 28.60 -5.33 8.47
C MET A 261 28.10 -5.75 7.09
N LEU A 262 27.80 -4.80 6.21
CA LEU A 262 27.39 -5.08 4.83
C LEU A 262 28.54 -5.68 4.00
N ARG A 263 29.80 -5.27 4.21
CA ARG A 263 30.97 -5.94 3.60
C ARG A 263 31.10 -7.37 4.09
N GLU A 264 31.00 -7.59 5.41
CA GLU A 264 31.03 -8.94 5.97
C GLU A 264 29.89 -9.82 5.39
N ALA A 265 28.68 -9.28 5.26
CA ALA A 265 27.52 -9.97 4.67
C ALA A 265 27.73 -10.31 3.18
N LYS A 266 28.36 -9.39 2.41
CA LYS A 266 28.66 -9.56 1.00
C LYS A 266 29.62 -10.74 0.73
N ASP A 267 30.56 -10.99 1.64
CA ASP A 267 31.55 -12.04 1.51
C ASP A 267 31.00 -13.43 1.85
N LEU A 268 29.84 -13.50 2.49
CA LEU A 268 29.17 -14.77 2.83
C LEU A 268 28.45 -15.33 1.61
N ARG A 269 28.70 -16.61 1.30
CA ARG A 269 28.03 -17.31 0.17
C ARG A 269 26.87 -18.16 0.64
N CYS A 270 25.94 -17.52 1.36
CA CYS A 270 24.73 -18.16 1.92
C CYS A 270 23.66 -17.10 2.16
N PRO A 271 22.42 -17.49 2.43
CA PRO A 271 21.38 -16.55 2.84
C PRO A 271 21.77 -15.83 4.14
N VAL A 272 21.78 -14.50 4.13
CA VAL A 272 22.10 -13.65 5.30
C VAL A 272 20.88 -12.83 5.66
N LEU A 273 20.56 -12.74 6.96
CA LEU A 273 19.63 -11.76 7.49
C LEU A 273 20.41 -10.78 8.37
N LEU A 274 20.54 -9.54 7.88
CA LEU A 274 21.15 -8.42 8.61
C LEU A 274 20.05 -7.64 9.32
N HIS A 275 19.99 -7.76 10.66
CA HIS A 275 19.02 -7.06 11.49
C HIS A 275 19.58 -5.69 11.88
N VAL A 276 18.93 -4.63 11.43
CA VAL A 276 19.32 -3.23 11.63
C VAL A 276 18.24 -2.54 12.45
N HIS A 277 18.62 -1.97 13.59
CA HIS A 277 17.73 -1.19 14.45
C HIS A 277 17.81 0.29 14.08
N THR A 278 16.68 0.92 13.74
CA THR A 278 16.59 2.33 13.39
C THR A 278 15.53 3.06 14.20
N VAL A 279 15.56 4.40 14.14
CA VAL A 279 14.54 5.27 14.71
C VAL A 279 13.80 5.96 13.56
N LYS A 280 12.51 5.73 13.43
CA LYS A 280 11.67 6.35 12.42
C LYS A 280 11.55 7.86 12.69
N GLY A 281 11.90 8.69 11.70
CA GLY A 281 11.93 10.16 11.88
C GLY A 281 13.24 10.73 12.42
N GLN A 282 14.29 9.91 12.57
CA GLN A 282 15.60 10.26 13.16
C GLN A 282 16.14 11.62 12.72
N GLY A 283 16.46 12.45 13.71
CA GLY A 283 17.06 13.78 13.50
C GLY A 283 16.05 14.91 13.23
N TYR A 284 14.74 14.60 13.31
CA TYR A 284 13.69 15.61 13.26
C TYR A 284 12.67 15.40 14.37
N GLY A 285 12.76 16.18 15.45
CA GLY A 285 11.98 16.00 16.67
C GLY A 285 10.47 15.82 16.47
N PRO A 286 9.78 16.62 15.63
CA PRO A 286 8.36 16.39 15.35
C PRO A 286 8.05 15.01 14.74
N ALA A 287 8.92 14.47 13.88
CA ALA A 287 8.74 13.16 13.26
C ALA A 287 9.12 11.99 14.19
N GLU A 288 10.06 12.21 15.12
CA GLU A 288 10.37 11.23 16.17
C GLU A 288 9.22 11.13 17.19
N ALA A 289 8.59 12.26 17.52
CA ALA A 289 7.47 12.31 18.47
C ALA A 289 6.17 11.72 17.90
N ASP A 290 5.92 11.88 16.61
CA ASP A 290 4.73 11.38 15.91
C ASP A 290 5.10 10.83 14.53
N PRO A 291 5.76 9.66 14.45
CA PRO A 291 6.20 9.09 13.19
C PRO A 291 5.06 8.63 12.28
N GLY A 292 3.87 8.36 12.83
CA GLY A 292 2.66 8.02 12.08
C GLY A 292 2.20 9.17 11.20
N ARG A 293 2.10 10.37 11.76
CA ARG A 293 1.74 11.59 11.04
C ARG A 293 2.71 11.92 9.90
N PHE A 294 4.00 11.68 10.11
CA PHE A 294 5.05 11.92 9.11
C PHE A 294 5.34 10.70 8.23
N HIS A 295 4.54 9.63 8.34
CA HIS A 295 4.63 8.50 7.42
C HIS A 295 4.26 8.90 5.99
N GLY A 296 3.16 9.66 5.81
CA GLY A 296 2.74 10.23 4.53
C GLY A 296 2.12 11.61 4.76
N ILE A 297 2.95 12.67 4.69
CA ILE A 297 2.55 14.03 5.01
C ILE A 297 2.42 14.88 3.75
N GLY A 298 1.45 15.81 3.72
CA GLY A 298 1.42 16.91 2.76
C GLY A 298 2.47 17.98 3.06
N PRO A 299 2.52 19.08 2.29
CA PRO A 299 3.39 20.22 2.59
C PRO A 299 3.19 20.75 4.02
N PHE A 300 4.29 21.10 4.72
CA PHE A 300 4.27 21.50 6.12
C PHE A 300 5.38 22.50 6.45
N ASP A 301 5.23 23.24 7.55
CA ASP A 301 6.27 24.14 8.09
C ASP A 301 7.30 23.31 8.88
N VAL A 302 8.56 23.36 8.46
CA VAL A 302 9.66 22.59 9.06
C VAL A 302 9.90 22.91 10.52
N ARG A 303 9.67 24.18 10.96
CA ARG A 303 9.95 24.61 12.34
C ARG A 303 8.94 24.04 13.33
N THR A 304 7.67 23.93 12.91
CA THR A 304 6.56 23.52 13.77
C THR A 304 6.09 22.10 13.49
N GLY A 305 6.45 21.54 12.34
CA GLY A 305 5.89 20.28 11.85
C GLY A 305 4.42 20.39 11.41
N SER A 306 3.84 21.61 11.40
CA SER A 306 2.42 21.81 11.16
C SER A 306 2.11 21.87 9.66
N GLY A 307 1.12 21.08 9.22
CA GLY A 307 0.54 21.12 7.88
C GLY A 307 -0.83 21.79 7.88
N LYS A 308 -1.52 21.74 6.74
CA LYS A 308 -2.92 22.19 6.63
C LYS A 308 -3.81 21.35 7.57
N PRO A 309 -4.79 21.97 8.26
CA PRO A 309 -5.78 21.22 9.04
C PRO A 309 -6.50 20.18 8.17
N ALA A 310 -6.77 19.02 8.74
CA ALA A 310 -7.53 17.99 8.05
C ALA A 310 -9.00 18.44 7.89
N ALA A 311 -9.49 18.42 6.65
CA ALA A 311 -10.91 18.59 6.36
C ALA A 311 -11.68 17.28 6.62
N PRO A 312 -13.00 17.33 6.84
CA PRO A 312 -13.82 16.12 6.89
C PRO A 312 -13.60 15.26 5.64
N SER A 313 -13.54 13.95 5.84
CA SER A 313 -13.29 12.97 4.76
C SER A 313 -14.24 11.79 4.89
N PHE A 314 -14.38 11.03 3.80
CA PHE A 314 -15.15 9.77 3.83
C PHE A 314 -14.63 8.83 4.92
N SER A 315 -13.31 8.70 5.09
CA SER A 315 -12.70 7.89 6.14
C SER A 315 -13.10 8.35 7.55
N SER A 316 -13.08 9.67 7.83
CA SER A 316 -13.48 10.20 9.14
C SER A 316 -14.97 9.98 9.42
N VAL A 317 -15.84 10.19 8.42
CA VAL A 317 -17.29 9.97 8.52
C VAL A 317 -17.61 8.48 8.69
N PHE A 318 -16.89 7.60 8.00
CA PHE A 318 -16.99 6.16 8.17
C PHE A 318 -16.68 5.73 9.61
N GLY A 319 -15.53 6.13 10.15
CA GLY A 319 -15.11 5.75 11.50
C GLY A 319 -16.03 6.31 12.59
N GLU A 320 -16.51 7.56 12.45
CA GLU A 320 -17.50 8.16 13.37
C GLU A 320 -18.83 7.40 13.34
N THR A 321 -19.32 7.10 12.14
CA THR A 321 -20.58 6.37 11.94
C THR A 321 -20.50 4.96 12.52
N LEU A 322 -19.42 4.24 12.21
CA LEU A 322 -19.22 2.89 12.75
C LEU A 322 -19.10 2.88 14.27
N THR A 323 -18.41 3.89 14.84
CA THR A 323 -18.31 4.04 16.31
C THR A 323 -19.68 4.23 16.96
N ARG A 324 -20.57 5.02 16.35
CA ARG A 324 -21.94 5.21 16.83
C ARG A 324 -22.74 3.90 16.73
N LEU A 325 -22.74 3.23 15.57
CA LEU A 325 -23.46 1.96 15.37
C LEU A 325 -23.00 0.87 16.34
N ALA A 326 -21.70 0.82 16.66
CA ALA A 326 -21.16 -0.12 17.65
C ALA A 326 -21.62 0.18 19.09
N GLY A 327 -22.10 1.38 19.38
CA GLY A 327 -22.78 1.72 20.62
C GLY A 327 -24.20 1.14 20.69
N GLU A 328 -24.84 0.98 19.55
CA GLU A 328 -26.20 0.44 19.42
C GLU A 328 -26.21 -1.10 19.39
N ASP A 329 -25.20 -1.73 18.76
CA ASP A 329 -25.09 -3.19 18.67
C ASP A 329 -23.71 -3.68 19.13
N ARG A 330 -23.70 -4.50 20.18
CA ARG A 330 -22.47 -5.07 20.76
C ARG A 330 -21.79 -6.13 19.90
N ARG A 331 -22.47 -6.66 18.89
CA ARG A 331 -21.91 -7.65 17.94
C ARG A 331 -20.94 -7.00 16.96
N ILE A 332 -21.05 -5.68 16.75
CA ILE A 332 -20.18 -4.94 15.81
C ILE A 332 -18.76 -4.89 16.36
N CYS A 333 -17.81 -5.39 15.58
CA CYS A 333 -16.38 -5.27 15.81
C CYS A 333 -15.69 -4.71 14.55
N ALA A 334 -14.58 -4.01 14.76
CA ALA A 334 -13.82 -3.41 13.66
C ALA A 334 -12.45 -4.06 13.54
N LEU A 335 -12.06 -4.34 12.28
CA LEU A 335 -10.75 -4.85 11.92
C LEU A 335 -10.07 -3.91 10.93
N THR A 336 -8.73 -3.87 10.96
CA THR A 336 -7.92 -3.23 9.93
C THR A 336 -6.55 -3.90 9.84
N ALA A 337 -5.83 -3.61 8.76
CA ALA A 337 -4.49 -4.16 8.51
C ALA A 337 -3.44 -3.03 8.51
N ALA A 338 -3.04 -2.56 9.70
CA ALA A 338 -2.10 -1.46 9.93
C ALA A 338 -2.54 -0.10 9.33
N MET A 339 -3.85 0.14 9.26
CA MET A 339 -4.45 1.35 8.65
C MET A 339 -5.42 2.07 9.60
N VAL A 340 -5.18 2.05 10.92
CA VAL A 340 -6.11 2.56 11.94
C VAL A 340 -6.52 4.00 11.68
N ASP A 341 -5.55 4.89 11.57
CA ASP A 341 -5.80 6.31 11.34
C ASP A 341 -6.30 6.57 9.91
N GLY A 342 -5.67 5.93 8.94
CA GLY A 342 -5.99 6.10 7.52
C GLY A 342 -7.42 5.70 7.12
N THR A 343 -8.05 4.77 7.85
CA THR A 343 -9.45 4.35 7.65
C THR A 343 -10.42 5.00 8.65
N GLY A 344 -9.95 5.97 9.46
CA GLY A 344 -10.77 6.70 10.43
C GLY A 344 -11.15 5.92 11.69
N LEU A 345 -10.52 4.76 11.95
CA LEU A 345 -10.87 3.89 13.08
C LEU A 345 -10.25 4.29 14.42
N THR A 346 -9.46 5.36 14.48
CA THR A 346 -8.81 5.84 15.71
C THR A 346 -9.81 6.09 16.85
N LYS A 347 -10.99 6.65 16.55
CA LYS A 347 -12.05 6.86 17.55
C LYS A 347 -12.63 5.53 18.02
N PHE A 348 -12.90 4.61 17.10
CA PHE A 348 -13.43 3.28 17.42
C PHE A 348 -12.47 2.50 18.33
N SER A 349 -11.19 2.46 18.00
CA SER A 349 -10.16 1.73 18.77
C SER A 349 -10.05 2.23 20.21
N LYS A 350 -10.20 3.54 20.44
CA LYS A 350 -10.19 4.14 21.77
C LYS A 350 -11.49 3.90 22.55
N THR A 351 -12.64 3.92 21.84
CA THR A 351 -13.96 3.77 22.49
C THR A 351 -14.27 2.30 22.80
N TYR A 352 -13.90 1.39 21.92
CA TYR A 352 -14.20 -0.04 22.03
C TYR A 352 -12.95 -0.92 21.84
N PRO A 353 -11.92 -0.79 22.68
CA PRO A 353 -10.63 -1.48 22.49
C PRO A 353 -10.75 -3.01 22.48
N SER A 354 -11.72 -3.60 23.18
CA SER A 354 -11.96 -5.05 23.19
C SER A 354 -12.67 -5.58 21.94
N ARG A 355 -13.16 -4.69 21.08
CA ARG A 355 -13.86 -5.02 19.83
C ARG A 355 -13.14 -4.47 18.61
N PHE A 356 -11.90 -4.02 18.80
CA PHE A 356 -11.04 -3.49 17.76
C PHE A 356 -9.82 -4.40 17.56
N PHE A 357 -9.50 -4.74 16.31
CA PHE A 357 -8.41 -5.65 15.96
C PHE A 357 -7.59 -5.07 14.81
N ASP A 358 -6.39 -4.59 15.13
CA ASP A 358 -5.36 -4.34 14.13
C ASP A 358 -4.52 -5.62 13.99
N VAL A 359 -4.48 -6.19 12.80
CA VAL A 359 -3.76 -7.44 12.54
C VAL A 359 -2.36 -7.23 11.93
N GLY A 360 -1.92 -5.97 11.80
CA GLY A 360 -0.70 -5.62 11.07
C GLY A 360 -0.92 -5.69 9.56
N ILE A 361 0.17 -5.63 8.76
CA ILE A 361 0.07 -5.64 7.29
C ILE A 361 -0.20 -7.08 6.80
N THR A 362 -1.46 -7.55 7.00
CA THR A 362 -1.87 -8.95 6.72
C THR A 362 -3.33 -9.02 6.25
N GLU A 363 -3.63 -8.44 5.10
CA GLU A 363 -5.00 -8.25 4.61
C GLU A 363 -5.76 -9.56 4.43
N GLY A 364 -5.13 -10.60 3.89
CA GLY A 364 -5.73 -11.93 3.76
C GLY A 364 -6.11 -12.53 5.12
N HIS A 365 -5.23 -12.42 6.12
CA HIS A 365 -5.53 -12.82 7.50
C HIS A 365 -6.70 -12.02 8.09
N ALA A 366 -6.78 -10.72 7.80
CA ALA A 366 -7.87 -9.87 8.26
C ALA A 366 -9.24 -10.36 7.74
N VAL A 367 -9.32 -10.71 6.45
CA VAL A 367 -10.55 -11.27 5.84
C VAL A 367 -10.92 -12.61 6.46
N ALA A 368 -9.99 -13.56 6.56
CA ALA A 368 -10.23 -14.86 7.15
C ALA A 368 -10.64 -14.77 8.63
N THR A 369 -10.02 -13.84 9.39
CA THR A 369 -10.39 -13.56 10.79
C THR A 369 -11.81 -13.00 10.88
N ALA A 370 -12.17 -12.05 10.01
CA ALA A 370 -13.52 -11.51 9.93
C ALA A 370 -14.55 -12.61 9.62
N ALA A 371 -14.24 -13.52 8.69
CA ALA A 371 -15.09 -14.67 8.40
C ALA A 371 -15.32 -15.56 9.63
N GLY A 372 -14.24 -15.88 10.38
CA GLY A 372 -14.33 -16.62 11.62
C GLY A 372 -15.20 -15.95 12.69
N MET A 373 -15.10 -14.63 12.84
CA MET A 373 -15.93 -13.83 13.75
C MET A 373 -17.39 -13.82 13.32
N ALA A 374 -17.67 -13.65 12.03
CA ALA A 374 -19.04 -13.69 11.48
C ALA A 374 -19.69 -15.07 11.70
N LYS A 375 -18.93 -16.15 11.54
CA LYS A 375 -19.39 -17.51 11.80
C LYS A 375 -19.84 -17.72 13.24
N GLN A 376 -19.31 -16.96 14.19
CA GLN A 376 -19.69 -17.00 15.61
C GLN A 376 -20.77 -15.97 15.98
N GLY A 377 -21.40 -15.31 15.00
CA GLY A 377 -22.52 -14.38 15.21
C GLY A 377 -22.14 -12.93 15.50
N LEU A 378 -20.86 -12.55 15.32
CA LEU A 378 -20.46 -11.16 15.34
C LEU A 378 -20.74 -10.50 13.97
N VAL A 379 -20.68 -9.17 13.94
CA VAL A 379 -20.77 -8.35 12.74
C VAL A 379 -19.41 -7.66 12.53
N PRO A 380 -18.44 -8.34 11.91
CA PRO A 380 -17.13 -7.77 11.66
C PRO A 380 -17.19 -6.76 10.52
N VAL A 381 -16.58 -5.59 10.75
CA VAL A 381 -16.38 -4.53 9.76
C VAL A 381 -14.89 -4.39 9.51
N LEU A 382 -14.42 -4.84 8.35
CA LEU A 382 -13.03 -4.74 7.92
C LEU A 382 -12.83 -3.47 7.09
N ALA A 383 -12.11 -2.50 7.63
CA ALA A 383 -11.74 -1.29 6.91
C ALA A 383 -10.31 -1.40 6.35
N VAL A 384 -10.18 -1.27 5.03
CA VAL A 384 -8.94 -1.49 4.29
C VAL A 384 -8.94 -0.66 3.01
N TYR A 385 -7.73 -0.27 2.53
CA TYR A 385 -7.61 0.41 1.25
C TYR A 385 -7.94 -0.53 0.10
N SER A 386 -8.65 0.00 -0.90
CA SER A 386 -9.11 -0.73 -2.08
C SER A 386 -7.98 -1.52 -2.76
N SER A 387 -6.83 -0.89 -3.01
CA SER A 387 -5.67 -1.55 -3.65
C SER A 387 -5.07 -2.67 -2.81
N PHE A 388 -5.15 -2.60 -1.47
CA PHE A 388 -4.59 -3.62 -0.57
C PHE A 388 -5.56 -4.78 -0.32
N LEU A 389 -6.87 -4.54 -0.43
CA LEU A 389 -7.89 -5.59 -0.34
C LEU A 389 -7.74 -6.68 -1.41
N GLN A 390 -7.06 -6.40 -2.52
CA GLN A 390 -6.71 -7.38 -3.56
C GLN A 390 -6.05 -8.64 -2.98
N ARG A 391 -5.26 -8.50 -1.90
CA ARG A 391 -4.62 -9.64 -1.21
C ARG A 391 -5.58 -10.52 -0.43
N GLY A 392 -6.81 -10.05 -0.21
CA GLY A 392 -7.87 -10.80 0.46
C GLY A 392 -8.87 -11.44 -0.51
N TYR A 393 -8.67 -11.36 -1.82
CA TYR A 393 -9.66 -11.77 -2.82
C TYR A 393 -10.01 -13.28 -2.71
N ASP A 394 -9.03 -14.15 -2.56
CA ASP A 394 -9.27 -15.59 -2.34
C ASP A 394 -10.10 -15.83 -1.08
N MET A 395 -9.76 -15.18 0.03
CA MET A 395 -10.47 -15.33 1.30
C MET A 395 -11.89 -14.75 1.24
N LEU A 396 -12.14 -13.71 0.42
CA LEU A 396 -13.49 -13.22 0.17
C LEU A 396 -14.35 -14.25 -0.55
N LEU A 397 -13.78 -14.95 -1.54
CA LEU A 397 -14.49 -16.02 -2.26
C LEU A 397 -14.70 -17.24 -1.37
N HIS A 398 -13.62 -17.80 -0.81
CA HIS A 398 -13.61 -19.08 -0.13
C HIS A 398 -14.17 -19.00 1.30
N ASP A 399 -13.64 -18.05 2.10
CA ASP A 399 -13.96 -18.03 3.53
C ASP A 399 -15.28 -17.27 3.83
N VAL A 400 -15.57 -16.20 3.06
CA VAL A 400 -16.73 -15.36 3.30
C VAL A 400 -17.93 -15.75 2.42
N ALA A 401 -17.79 -15.63 1.09
CA ALA A 401 -18.93 -15.74 0.17
C ALA A 401 -19.45 -17.16 0.05
N LEU A 402 -18.58 -18.18 -0.08
CA LEU A 402 -18.97 -19.58 -0.17
C LEU A 402 -19.81 -20.03 1.06
N SER A 403 -19.53 -19.45 2.22
CA SER A 403 -20.25 -19.71 3.46
C SER A 403 -21.42 -18.73 3.72
N GLY A 404 -21.66 -17.77 2.85
CA GLY A 404 -22.70 -16.74 2.98
C GLY A 404 -22.57 -15.88 4.24
N LEU A 405 -21.35 -15.66 4.74
CA LEU A 405 -21.10 -14.97 6.00
C LEU A 405 -21.28 -13.46 5.88
N HIS A 406 -21.88 -12.87 6.92
CA HIS A 406 -22.07 -11.43 6.98
C HIS A 406 -20.78 -10.73 7.43
N VAL A 407 -19.96 -10.32 6.47
CA VAL A 407 -18.76 -9.51 6.65
C VAL A 407 -18.95 -8.20 5.90
N VAL A 408 -18.76 -7.08 6.59
CA VAL A 408 -18.86 -5.74 6.00
C VAL A 408 -17.46 -5.23 5.69
N LEU A 409 -17.25 -4.78 4.45
CA LEU A 409 -15.98 -4.21 3.97
C LEU A 409 -16.13 -2.70 3.85
N GLY A 410 -15.37 -1.92 4.61
CA GLY A 410 -15.13 -0.50 4.36
C GLY A 410 -13.98 -0.36 3.37
N VAL A 411 -14.32 -0.25 2.08
CA VAL A 411 -13.33 -0.18 0.99
C VAL A 411 -12.95 1.28 0.77
N ASP A 412 -11.91 1.70 1.48
CA ASP A 412 -11.40 3.07 1.47
C ASP A 412 -10.46 3.30 0.28
N ARG A 413 -10.33 4.53 -0.19
CA ARG A 413 -9.44 4.90 -1.30
C ARG A 413 -9.78 4.22 -2.62
N ALA A 414 -11.06 4.06 -2.90
CA ALA A 414 -11.54 3.57 -4.18
C ALA A 414 -11.27 4.58 -5.30
N GLY A 415 -11.06 4.09 -6.51
CA GLY A 415 -10.76 4.91 -7.68
C GLY A 415 -9.37 5.56 -7.65
N LEU A 416 -9.26 6.74 -8.24
CA LEU A 416 -8.00 7.48 -8.34
C LEU A 416 -7.65 8.13 -6.99
N VAL A 417 -6.48 7.82 -6.43
CA VAL A 417 -6.04 8.32 -5.11
C VAL A 417 -4.92 9.36 -5.17
N GLY A 418 -4.26 9.51 -6.31
CA GLY A 418 -3.35 10.62 -6.59
C GLY A 418 -1.86 10.28 -6.46
N ALA A 419 -1.19 10.89 -5.50
CA ALA A 419 0.27 11.02 -5.45
C ALA A 419 1.06 9.71 -5.26
N ASP A 420 0.44 8.60 -4.83
CA ASP A 420 1.10 7.31 -4.61
C ASP A 420 1.03 6.37 -5.83
N ALA A 421 0.51 6.87 -6.94
CA ALA A 421 0.61 6.29 -8.29
C ALA A 421 -0.06 4.91 -8.48
N GLU A 422 0.44 4.18 -9.45
CA GLU A 422 -0.08 2.94 -9.99
C GLU A 422 -0.35 1.87 -8.94
N THR A 423 0.48 1.85 -7.89
CA THR A 423 0.43 0.82 -6.84
C THR A 423 -0.66 1.08 -5.79
N HIS A 424 -1.22 2.30 -5.75
CA HIS A 424 -2.17 2.70 -4.71
C HIS A 424 -3.56 3.07 -5.24
N HIS A 425 -3.74 3.23 -6.57
CA HIS A 425 -5.06 3.49 -7.14
C HIS A 425 -6.01 2.32 -6.89
N GLY A 426 -7.21 2.62 -6.41
CA GLY A 426 -8.28 1.67 -6.16
C GLY A 426 -9.15 1.41 -7.39
N CYS A 427 -8.55 1.27 -8.57
CA CYS A 427 -9.28 1.16 -9.83
C CYS A 427 -9.69 -0.27 -10.21
N PHE A 428 -9.23 -1.29 -9.47
CA PHE A 428 -9.51 -2.70 -9.76
C PHE A 428 -10.63 -3.29 -8.91
N ASP A 429 -11.09 -2.59 -7.88
CA ASP A 429 -12.03 -3.10 -6.88
C ASP A 429 -13.42 -3.41 -7.43
N VAL A 430 -13.92 -2.60 -8.35
CA VAL A 430 -15.22 -2.82 -9.01
C VAL A 430 -15.26 -4.20 -9.68
N MET A 431 -14.19 -4.55 -10.40
CA MET A 431 -14.07 -5.83 -11.08
C MET A 431 -14.07 -7.00 -10.07
N TYR A 432 -13.10 -7.05 -9.17
CA TYR A 432 -12.93 -8.23 -8.32
C TYR A 432 -14.04 -8.38 -7.26
N LEU A 433 -14.60 -7.29 -6.74
CA LEU A 433 -15.73 -7.35 -5.82
C LEU A 433 -17.01 -7.82 -6.51
N SER A 434 -17.25 -7.37 -7.74
CA SER A 434 -18.44 -7.76 -8.51
C SER A 434 -18.43 -9.23 -8.95
N GLN A 435 -17.27 -9.89 -8.94
CA GLN A 435 -17.13 -11.32 -9.26
C GLN A 435 -17.45 -12.24 -8.06
N VAL A 436 -17.46 -11.70 -6.84
CA VAL A 436 -17.74 -12.48 -5.63
C VAL A 436 -19.24 -12.80 -5.55
N PRO A 437 -19.63 -14.08 -5.58
CA PRO A 437 -21.05 -14.45 -5.52
C PRO A 437 -21.72 -13.95 -4.23
N GLY A 438 -22.89 -13.32 -4.37
CA GLY A 438 -23.66 -12.78 -3.24
C GLY A 438 -23.10 -11.47 -2.66
N MET A 439 -22.01 -10.95 -3.15
CA MET A 439 -21.46 -9.65 -2.73
C MET A 439 -22.38 -8.51 -3.14
N LYS A 440 -22.67 -7.63 -2.17
CA LYS A 440 -23.34 -6.34 -2.42
C LYS A 440 -22.31 -5.23 -2.35
N VAL A 441 -22.32 -4.33 -3.32
CA VAL A 441 -21.35 -3.21 -3.38
C VAL A 441 -22.09 -1.88 -3.44
N PHE A 442 -22.04 -1.13 -2.36
CA PHE A 442 -22.60 0.21 -2.21
C PHE A 442 -21.55 1.27 -2.53
N CYS A 443 -21.95 2.34 -3.23
CA CYS A 443 -21.08 3.42 -3.66
C CYS A 443 -21.65 4.78 -3.26
N PRO A 444 -21.44 5.25 -2.01
CA PRO A 444 -21.91 6.56 -1.57
C PRO A 444 -21.21 7.68 -2.33
N ALA A 445 -21.97 8.71 -2.68
CA ALA A 445 -21.52 9.92 -3.35
C ALA A 445 -21.38 11.12 -2.40
N SER A 446 -22.00 11.04 -1.21
CA SER A 446 -21.99 12.06 -0.18
C SER A 446 -21.73 11.44 1.21
N PHE A 447 -21.42 12.29 2.19
CA PHE A 447 -21.32 11.85 3.60
C PHE A 447 -22.65 11.38 4.17
N ALA A 448 -23.76 11.95 3.70
CA ALA A 448 -25.09 11.53 4.10
C ALA A 448 -25.37 10.09 3.62
N GLU A 449 -25.13 9.81 2.35
CA GLU A 449 -25.25 8.45 1.77
C GLU A 449 -24.31 7.45 2.45
N LEU A 450 -23.05 7.84 2.75
CA LEU A 450 -22.14 6.95 3.47
C LEU A 450 -22.71 6.51 4.82
N ARG A 451 -23.30 7.44 5.59
CA ARG A 451 -23.91 7.10 6.88
C ARG A 451 -25.07 6.12 6.74
N THR A 452 -25.93 6.35 5.77
CA THR A 452 -27.11 5.50 5.53
C THR A 452 -26.70 4.15 4.97
N MET A 453 -25.82 4.10 3.97
CA MET A 453 -25.35 2.86 3.36
C MET A 453 -24.54 2.01 4.35
N LEU A 454 -23.70 2.63 5.22
CA LEU A 454 -22.96 1.89 6.24
C LEU A 454 -23.92 1.30 7.30
N ARG A 455 -24.92 2.06 7.74
CA ARG A 455 -25.95 1.53 8.65
C ARG A 455 -26.68 0.34 8.00
N ARG A 456 -27.14 0.49 6.77
CA ARG A 456 -27.78 -0.56 6.00
C ARG A 456 -26.88 -1.80 5.88
N ALA A 457 -25.61 -1.63 5.51
CA ALA A 457 -24.64 -2.70 5.37
C ALA A 457 -24.45 -3.49 6.66
N VAL A 458 -24.44 -2.81 7.82
CA VAL A 458 -24.16 -3.42 9.13
C VAL A 458 -25.40 -4.03 9.78
N GLN A 459 -26.59 -3.41 9.62
CA GLN A 459 -27.79 -3.75 10.38
C GLN A 459 -28.89 -4.46 9.57
N GLU A 460 -28.93 -4.25 8.25
CA GLU A 460 -30.07 -4.67 7.43
C GLU A 460 -29.72 -5.76 6.39
N GLU A 461 -28.45 -5.79 5.96
CA GLU A 461 -28.00 -6.72 4.94
C GLU A 461 -27.54 -8.07 5.53
N THR A 462 -27.42 -9.05 4.66
CA THR A 462 -26.88 -10.39 4.96
C THR A 462 -25.85 -10.78 3.90
N GLY A 463 -24.95 -11.71 4.24
CA GLY A 463 -23.84 -12.10 3.36
C GLY A 463 -22.75 -11.01 3.27
N PRO A 464 -21.85 -11.11 2.30
CA PRO A 464 -20.76 -10.15 2.12
C PRO A 464 -21.27 -8.81 1.57
N VAL A 465 -20.85 -7.71 2.19
CA VAL A 465 -21.23 -6.34 1.78
C VAL A 465 -20.01 -5.45 1.74
N ALA A 466 -19.82 -4.69 0.67
CA ALA A 466 -18.78 -3.67 0.55
C ALA A 466 -19.41 -2.27 0.46
N VAL A 467 -18.89 -1.34 1.22
CA VAL A 467 -19.15 0.12 1.10
C VAL A 467 -17.88 0.74 0.52
N ARG A 468 -17.94 1.13 -0.75
CA ARG A 468 -16.82 1.62 -1.55
C ARG A 468 -16.82 3.13 -1.61
N TYR A 469 -15.79 3.80 -1.08
CA TYR A 469 -15.72 5.26 -1.04
C TYR A 469 -14.30 5.78 -1.33
N PRO A 470 -14.17 7.02 -1.88
CA PRO A 470 -12.89 7.57 -2.29
C PRO A 470 -12.08 8.14 -1.13
N ARG A 471 -10.83 8.47 -1.42
CA ARG A 471 -9.99 9.32 -0.56
C ARG A 471 -10.50 10.77 -0.62
N GLY A 472 -10.55 11.45 0.54
CA GLY A 472 -10.88 12.88 0.64
C GLY A 472 -12.32 13.15 1.01
N GLY A 473 -12.79 14.35 0.68
CA GLY A 473 -14.12 14.85 1.02
C GLY A 473 -15.17 14.62 -0.06
N GLU A 474 -16.41 14.97 0.25
CA GLU A 474 -17.51 15.03 -0.72
C GLU A 474 -17.39 16.27 -1.63
N GLY A 475 -18.07 16.24 -2.78
CA GLY A 475 -18.15 17.37 -3.69
C GLY A 475 -19.38 18.26 -3.45
N ALA A 476 -19.88 18.87 -4.53
CA ALA A 476 -21.07 19.71 -4.49
C ALA A 476 -22.36 18.92 -4.22
N TYR A 477 -22.39 17.64 -4.61
CA TYR A 477 -23.51 16.74 -4.31
C TYR A 477 -23.42 16.29 -2.84
N GLN A 478 -24.46 16.59 -2.05
CA GLN A 478 -24.52 16.32 -0.59
C GLN A 478 -25.84 15.66 -0.16
N GLU A 479 -26.72 15.35 -1.12
CA GLU A 479 -27.99 14.70 -0.84
C GLU A 479 -27.83 13.25 -0.39
N ASP A 480 -28.89 12.69 0.23
CA ASP A 480 -29.03 11.27 0.49
C ASP A 480 -30.16 10.69 -0.40
N ARG A 481 -29.76 9.99 -1.45
CA ARG A 481 -30.65 9.26 -2.36
C ARG A 481 -30.30 7.78 -2.37
N SER A 482 -29.77 7.27 -1.25
CA SER A 482 -29.24 5.91 -1.12
C SER A 482 -30.33 4.83 -1.04
N ASP A 483 -31.56 5.21 -0.76
CA ASP A 483 -32.76 4.36 -0.79
C ASP A 483 -33.22 4.02 -2.21
N GLU A 484 -32.82 4.83 -3.21
CA GLU A 484 -33.11 4.57 -4.62
C GLU A 484 -31.99 3.72 -5.24
N ALA A 485 -32.33 2.60 -5.85
CA ALA A 485 -31.36 1.77 -6.59
C ALA A 485 -30.70 2.58 -7.72
N ILE A 486 -31.50 3.44 -8.38
CA ILE A 486 -31.10 4.41 -9.38
C ILE A 486 -31.83 5.73 -9.13
N ALA A 487 -31.10 6.80 -8.89
CA ALA A 487 -31.65 8.12 -8.65
C ALA A 487 -31.50 9.01 -9.89
N CYS A 488 -32.59 9.62 -10.35
CA CYS A 488 -32.53 10.65 -11.38
C CYS A 488 -32.26 12.02 -10.75
N LEU A 489 -31.04 12.54 -10.93
CA LEU A 489 -30.62 13.83 -10.36
C LEU A 489 -30.84 15.00 -11.36
N ARG A 490 -30.93 14.69 -12.64
CA ARG A 490 -31.26 15.66 -13.68
C ARG A 490 -32.02 14.96 -14.80
N PRO A 491 -33.21 15.43 -15.22
CA PRO A 491 -33.89 14.91 -16.40
C PRO A 491 -33.19 15.39 -17.68
N GLY A 492 -33.33 14.61 -18.75
CA GLY A 492 -32.81 14.92 -20.09
C GLY A 492 -33.34 13.98 -21.16
N THR A 493 -33.18 14.35 -22.43
CA THR A 493 -33.79 13.63 -23.56
C THR A 493 -32.80 13.14 -24.63
N ASP A 494 -31.57 13.67 -24.67
CA ASP A 494 -30.63 13.41 -25.76
C ASP A 494 -29.65 12.30 -25.44
N ILE A 495 -29.13 12.28 -24.20
CA ILE A 495 -28.19 11.29 -23.71
C ILE A 495 -28.34 11.08 -22.19
N THR A 496 -28.15 9.86 -21.72
CA THR A 496 -28.06 9.54 -20.28
C THR A 496 -26.59 9.43 -19.86
N LEU A 497 -26.21 10.16 -18.82
CA LEU A 497 -24.95 10.00 -18.09
C LEU A 497 -25.23 9.16 -16.85
N LEU A 498 -24.77 7.90 -16.84
CA LEU A 498 -24.92 6.96 -15.75
C LEU A 498 -23.61 6.86 -14.97
N THR A 499 -23.64 7.04 -13.67
CA THR A 499 -22.45 6.94 -12.82
C THR A 499 -22.78 6.53 -11.38
N TYR A 500 -21.75 6.40 -10.53
CA TYR A 500 -21.86 6.11 -9.12
C TYR A 500 -20.75 6.81 -8.32
N GLY A 501 -20.92 6.87 -6.99
CA GLY A 501 -19.95 7.52 -6.12
C GLY A 501 -19.72 8.99 -6.46
N THR A 502 -18.57 9.52 -6.12
CA THR A 502 -18.27 10.96 -6.24
C THR A 502 -18.12 11.47 -7.68
N LEU A 503 -18.02 10.59 -8.69
CA LEU A 503 -18.02 11.01 -10.09
C LEU A 503 -19.36 11.64 -10.52
N ILE A 504 -20.39 11.53 -9.71
CA ILE A 504 -21.65 12.25 -9.92
C ILE A 504 -21.45 13.76 -10.05
N ASN A 505 -20.46 14.32 -9.36
CA ASN A 505 -20.15 15.75 -9.45
C ASN A 505 -19.65 16.13 -10.85
N GLU A 506 -18.83 15.27 -11.47
CA GLU A 506 -18.33 15.47 -12.83
C GLU A 506 -19.48 15.31 -13.85
N ALA A 507 -20.35 14.31 -13.64
CA ALA A 507 -21.51 14.09 -14.52
C ALA A 507 -22.51 15.26 -14.47
N LEU A 508 -22.81 15.81 -13.30
CA LEU A 508 -23.68 16.99 -13.14
C LEU A 508 -23.07 18.24 -13.79
N SER A 509 -21.76 18.44 -13.59
CA SER A 509 -21.03 19.55 -14.21
C SER A 509 -21.00 19.41 -15.74
N ALA A 510 -20.73 18.20 -16.27
CA ALA A 510 -20.77 17.90 -17.71
C ALA A 510 -22.15 18.15 -18.32
N ALA A 511 -23.23 17.75 -17.62
CA ALA A 511 -24.60 18.04 -18.05
C ALA A 511 -24.91 19.54 -18.09
N GLY A 512 -24.28 20.34 -17.21
CA GLY A 512 -24.32 21.81 -17.28
C GLY A 512 -23.63 22.36 -18.54
N LEU A 513 -22.44 21.85 -18.86
CA LEU A 513 -21.70 22.22 -20.09
C LEU A 513 -22.48 21.83 -21.39
N LEU A 514 -23.05 20.63 -21.40
CA LEU A 514 -23.87 20.13 -22.53
C LEU A 514 -25.10 21.00 -22.74
N ALA A 515 -25.78 21.46 -21.70
CA ALA A 515 -26.92 22.34 -21.80
C ALA A 515 -26.57 23.69 -22.43
N GLN A 516 -25.38 24.24 -22.18
CA GLN A 516 -24.88 25.46 -22.86
C GLN A 516 -24.66 25.24 -24.37
N ARG A 517 -24.48 23.98 -24.80
CA ARG A 517 -24.34 23.56 -26.20
C ARG A 517 -25.65 23.07 -26.80
N GLY A 518 -26.78 23.22 -26.10
CA GLY A 518 -28.12 22.84 -26.57
C GLY A 518 -28.42 21.33 -26.47
N ILE A 519 -27.62 20.56 -25.72
CA ILE A 519 -27.79 19.12 -25.50
C ILE A 519 -28.42 18.88 -24.13
N SER A 520 -29.54 18.15 -24.10
CA SER A 520 -30.30 17.81 -22.89
C SER A 520 -29.83 16.47 -22.32
N ALA A 521 -28.88 16.49 -21.36
CA ALA A 521 -28.34 15.31 -20.72
C ALA A 521 -29.13 14.94 -19.47
N GLN A 522 -29.60 13.70 -19.40
CA GLN A 522 -30.10 13.06 -18.15
C GLN A 522 -28.90 12.61 -17.30
N VAL A 523 -28.98 12.80 -15.98
CA VAL A 523 -27.94 12.30 -15.05
C VAL A 523 -28.58 11.31 -14.07
N LEU A 524 -28.11 10.08 -14.11
CA LEU A 524 -28.54 8.98 -13.26
C LEU A 524 -27.41 8.51 -12.37
N LYS A 525 -27.70 8.28 -11.09
CA LYS A 525 -26.78 7.80 -10.08
C LYS A 525 -27.18 6.41 -9.59
N LEU A 526 -26.23 5.45 -9.66
CA LEU A 526 -26.37 4.14 -9.03
C LEU A 526 -25.93 4.21 -7.55
N SER A 527 -26.75 3.69 -6.66
CA SER A 527 -26.40 3.52 -5.23
C SER A 527 -25.71 2.17 -4.98
N THR A 528 -26.10 1.15 -5.73
CA THR A 528 -25.56 -0.21 -5.68
C THR A 528 -25.04 -0.61 -7.07
N ILE A 529 -23.81 -1.10 -7.13
CA ILE A 529 -23.17 -1.50 -8.40
C ILE A 529 -23.09 -3.03 -8.56
N ALA A 530 -23.24 -3.78 -7.48
CA ALA A 530 -23.38 -5.23 -7.48
C ALA A 530 -24.37 -5.66 -6.38
N PRO A 531 -25.30 -6.59 -6.64
CA PRO A 531 -25.68 -7.03 -7.99
C PRO A 531 -26.26 -5.89 -8.85
N LEU A 532 -26.09 -5.96 -10.16
CA LEU A 532 -26.71 -5.02 -11.08
C LEU A 532 -28.12 -5.55 -11.44
N ASP A 533 -29.14 -4.85 -10.96
CA ASP A 533 -30.54 -5.21 -11.23
C ASP A 533 -30.90 -4.89 -12.71
N PRO A 534 -31.49 -5.84 -13.47
CA PRO A 534 -31.96 -5.60 -14.84
C PRO A 534 -32.94 -4.44 -14.98
N GLU A 535 -33.79 -4.18 -13.99
CA GLU A 535 -34.73 -3.06 -14.02
C GLU A 535 -34.02 -1.70 -13.92
N THR A 536 -32.93 -1.63 -13.17
CA THR A 536 -32.03 -0.48 -13.12
C THR A 536 -31.48 -0.15 -14.51
N VAL A 537 -31.05 -1.17 -15.28
CA VAL A 537 -30.55 -1.00 -16.65
C VAL A 537 -31.67 -0.55 -17.60
N ARG A 538 -32.88 -1.11 -17.45
CA ARG A 538 -34.06 -0.71 -18.22
C ARG A 538 -34.37 0.78 -18.01
N THR A 539 -34.37 1.23 -16.75
CA THR A 539 -34.61 2.62 -16.36
C THR A 539 -33.58 3.57 -16.99
N ALA A 540 -32.31 3.17 -17.04
CA ALA A 540 -31.24 3.98 -17.64
C ALA A 540 -31.46 4.32 -19.12
N LEU A 541 -32.24 3.52 -19.85
CA LEU A 541 -32.55 3.72 -21.27
C LEU A 541 -33.96 4.25 -21.54
N THR A 542 -34.79 4.43 -20.52
CA THR A 542 -36.21 4.81 -20.74
C THR A 542 -36.33 6.26 -21.25
N GLY A 543 -35.46 7.16 -20.80
CA GLY A 543 -35.52 8.57 -21.17
C GLY A 543 -34.77 8.93 -22.48
N THR A 544 -33.73 8.15 -22.79
CA THR A 544 -32.84 8.44 -23.94
C THR A 544 -32.40 7.14 -24.62
N LYS A 545 -32.03 7.23 -25.90
CA LYS A 545 -31.48 6.08 -26.64
C LYS A 545 -29.95 6.05 -26.68
N ARG A 546 -29.28 6.96 -25.97
CA ARG A 546 -27.82 7.05 -25.87
C ARG A 546 -27.44 6.99 -24.42
N LEU A 547 -26.41 6.21 -24.11
CA LEU A 547 -25.92 6.00 -22.75
C LEU A 547 -24.41 6.20 -22.69
N LEU A 548 -23.95 7.05 -21.79
CA LEU A 548 -22.55 7.13 -21.36
C LEU A 548 -22.47 6.63 -19.92
N VAL A 549 -21.64 5.62 -19.67
CA VAL A 549 -21.34 5.12 -18.31
C VAL A 549 -19.99 5.67 -17.88
N LEU A 550 -19.97 6.45 -16.80
CA LEU A 550 -18.79 7.14 -16.26
C LEU A 550 -18.30 6.46 -14.98
N GLU A 551 -17.04 6.02 -14.95
CA GLU A 551 -16.47 5.21 -13.89
C GLU A 551 -15.00 5.55 -13.61
N ASP A 552 -14.55 5.42 -12.33
CA ASP A 552 -13.15 5.59 -11.92
C ASP A 552 -12.43 4.24 -11.72
N CYS A 553 -12.69 3.27 -12.58
CA CYS A 553 -12.10 1.93 -12.57
C CYS A 553 -11.53 1.57 -13.94
N VAL A 554 -10.82 0.44 -14.01
CA VAL A 554 -10.36 -0.15 -15.27
C VAL A 554 -11.53 -0.58 -16.14
N GLU A 555 -11.29 -0.69 -17.46
CA GLU A 555 -12.34 -1.02 -18.43
C GLU A 555 -12.84 -2.46 -18.27
N THR A 556 -11.91 -3.41 -18.19
CA THR A 556 -12.28 -4.83 -18.05
C THR A 556 -13.03 -5.09 -16.73
N GLY A 557 -14.27 -5.59 -16.86
CA GLY A 557 -15.14 -5.91 -15.73
C GLY A 557 -15.82 -4.71 -15.07
N CYS A 558 -15.78 -3.54 -15.68
CA CYS A 558 -16.47 -2.33 -15.21
C CYS A 558 -18.00 -2.48 -15.22
N VAL A 559 -18.71 -1.59 -14.54
CA VAL A 559 -20.18 -1.58 -14.51
C VAL A 559 -20.76 -1.38 -15.92
N GLY A 560 -20.14 -0.54 -16.75
CA GLY A 560 -20.57 -0.28 -18.11
C GLY A 560 -20.58 -1.54 -18.99
N GLN A 561 -19.59 -2.41 -18.91
CA GLN A 561 -19.56 -3.70 -19.60
C GLN A 561 -20.68 -4.63 -19.09
N ARG A 562 -20.95 -4.62 -17.79
CA ARG A 562 -22.04 -5.42 -17.18
C ARG A 562 -23.40 -4.87 -17.58
N VAL A 563 -23.56 -3.55 -17.68
CA VAL A 563 -24.76 -2.90 -18.22
C VAL A 563 -24.98 -3.35 -19.67
N ALA A 564 -23.94 -3.36 -20.52
CA ALA A 564 -24.03 -3.84 -21.90
C ALA A 564 -24.48 -5.31 -21.98
N ALA A 565 -23.94 -6.18 -21.10
CA ALA A 565 -24.33 -7.59 -21.05
C ALA A 565 -25.81 -7.76 -20.63
N VAL A 566 -26.27 -7.01 -19.64
CA VAL A 566 -27.68 -7.03 -19.21
C VAL A 566 -28.60 -6.50 -20.32
N MET A 567 -28.21 -5.44 -21.02
CA MET A 567 -28.95 -4.93 -22.19
C MET A 567 -29.12 -6.01 -23.25
N ALA A 568 -28.05 -6.72 -23.58
CA ALA A 568 -28.10 -7.81 -24.56
C ALA A 568 -29.07 -8.94 -24.12
N GLN A 569 -29.06 -9.32 -22.83
CA GLN A 569 -30.01 -10.31 -22.28
C GLN A 569 -31.47 -9.85 -22.32
N LEU A 570 -31.71 -8.54 -22.16
CA LEU A 570 -33.05 -7.95 -22.21
C LEU A 570 -33.53 -7.66 -23.64
N GLY A 571 -32.70 -7.92 -24.67
CA GLY A 571 -32.99 -7.57 -26.04
C GLY A 571 -33.04 -6.05 -26.31
N MET A 572 -32.35 -5.27 -25.45
CA MET A 572 -32.31 -3.79 -25.56
C MET A 572 -31.05 -3.38 -26.32
N ALA A 573 -31.19 -2.47 -27.25
CA ALA A 573 -30.07 -1.89 -27.99
C ALA A 573 -30.12 -0.36 -27.89
N PRO A 574 -29.16 0.28 -27.18
CA PRO A 574 -29.04 1.72 -27.26
C PRO A 574 -28.56 2.10 -28.65
N ARG A 575 -28.92 3.30 -29.12
CA ARG A 575 -28.37 3.86 -30.36
C ARG A 575 -26.87 4.05 -30.26
N ARG A 576 -26.39 4.45 -29.05
CA ARG A 576 -24.96 4.58 -28.73
C ARG A 576 -24.73 4.21 -27.26
N LEU A 577 -23.69 3.43 -27.02
CA LEU A 577 -23.14 3.15 -25.66
C LEU A 577 -21.69 3.62 -25.64
N VAL A 578 -21.36 4.50 -24.70
CA VAL A 578 -20.00 4.98 -24.44
C VAL A 578 -19.57 4.53 -23.04
N LEU A 579 -18.43 3.86 -22.94
CA LEU A 579 -17.81 3.50 -21.67
C LEU A 579 -16.66 4.48 -21.39
N LYS A 580 -16.81 5.30 -20.38
CA LYS A 580 -15.84 6.31 -19.98
C LYS A 580 -15.22 5.92 -18.66
N ASN A 581 -13.99 5.41 -18.67
CA ASN A 581 -13.27 4.87 -17.55
C ASN A 581 -11.76 5.14 -17.67
N THR A 582 -10.92 4.55 -16.80
CA THR A 582 -9.46 4.77 -16.85
C THR A 582 -8.77 4.02 -17.99
N GLY A 583 -9.47 3.13 -18.69
CA GLY A 583 -8.91 2.16 -19.63
C GLY A 583 -8.12 1.05 -18.91
N ASP A 584 -7.71 0.03 -19.67
CA ASP A 584 -6.90 -1.09 -19.14
C ASP A 584 -5.41 -0.70 -19.11
N ARG A 585 -5.08 0.26 -18.25
CA ARG A 585 -3.72 0.79 -18.08
C ARG A 585 -3.44 1.18 -16.64
N PHE A 586 -2.16 1.23 -16.27
CA PHE A 586 -1.73 1.80 -15.00
C PHE A 586 -1.66 3.32 -15.10
N ILE A 587 -2.30 4.01 -14.14
CA ILE A 587 -2.36 5.46 -14.10
C ILE A 587 -1.20 6.00 -13.25
N PRO A 588 -0.42 6.98 -13.73
CA PRO A 588 0.72 7.53 -13.00
C PRO A 588 0.33 8.31 -11.74
N GLN A 589 1.33 8.85 -11.04
CA GLN A 589 1.11 9.78 -9.94
C GLN A 589 0.65 11.15 -10.44
N GLY A 590 -0.10 11.87 -9.60
CA GLY A 590 -0.57 13.23 -9.84
C GLY A 590 -1.62 13.65 -8.82
N SER A 591 -2.18 14.83 -8.92
CA SER A 591 -3.41 15.15 -8.19
C SER A 591 -4.61 14.42 -8.81
N VAL A 592 -5.63 14.13 -8.03
CA VAL A 592 -6.84 13.45 -8.55
C VAL A 592 -7.47 14.24 -9.70
N ALA A 593 -7.44 15.57 -9.65
CA ALA A 593 -7.96 16.44 -10.73
C ALA A 593 -7.17 16.26 -12.02
N GLU A 594 -5.83 16.32 -11.97
CA GLU A 594 -4.98 16.08 -13.15
C GLU A 594 -5.18 14.68 -13.73
N LEU A 595 -5.35 13.67 -12.87
CA LEU A 595 -5.55 12.28 -13.31
C LEU A 595 -6.94 12.07 -13.93
N ARG A 596 -7.98 12.71 -13.39
CA ARG A 596 -9.32 12.74 -14.04
C ARG A 596 -9.24 13.39 -15.42
N HIS A 597 -8.55 14.52 -15.53
CA HIS A 597 -8.33 15.18 -16.82
C HIS A 597 -7.56 14.27 -17.79
N LEU A 598 -6.47 13.67 -17.36
CA LEU A 598 -5.66 12.72 -18.14
C LEU A 598 -6.48 11.53 -18.68
N CYS A 599 -7.46 11.07 -17.91
CA CYS A 599 -8.37 9.98 -18.29
C CYS A 599 -9.63 10.49 -18.99
N GLY A 600 -9.84 11.82 -19.07
CA GLY A 600 -11.05 12.46 -19.59
C GLY A 600 -12.28 12.13 -18.75
N LEU A 601 -12.11 11.95 -17.44
CA LEU A 601 -13.17 11.68 -16.46
C LEU A 601 -13.64 12.97 -15.76
N ASP A 602 -13.05 14.10 -16.08
CA ASP A 602 -13.50 15.42 -15.67
C ASP A 602 -14.74 15.89 -16.48
N ALA A 603 -15.37 16.95 -16.02
CA ALA A 603 -16.59 17.46 -16.65
C ALA A 603 -16.45 17.78 -18.15
N GLU A 604 -15.29 18.31 -18.56
CA GLU A 604 -15.02 18.65 -19.96
C GLU A 604 -14.87 17.41 -20.83
N GLY A 605 -14.08 16.42 -20.35
CA GLY A 605 -13.87 15.16 -21.07
C GLY A 605 -15.15 14.32 -21.18
N VAL A 606 -15.99 14.34 -20.14
CA VAL A 606 -17.30 13.68 -20.14
C VAL A 606 -18.26 14.40 -21.12
N ALA A 607 -18.30 15.74 -21.08
CA ALA A 607 -19.15 16.53 -21.99
C ALA A 607 -18.74 16.32 -23.45
N ALA A 608 -17.45 16.31 -23.77
CA ALA A 608 -16.95 16.07 -25.13
C ALA A 608 -17.36 14.68 -25.65
N ALA A 609 -17.17 13.63 -24.84
CA ALA A 609 -17.56 12.27 -25.22
C ALA A 609 -19.08 12.10 -25.38
N ALA A 610 -19.86 12.80 -24.55
CA ALA A 610 -21.32 12.82 -24.67
C ALA A 610 -21.81 13.56 -25.90
N GLU A 611 -21.22 14.70 -26.26
CA GLU A 611 -21.52 15.48 -27.45
C GLU A 611 -21.21 14.67 -28.72
N GLU A 612 -20.05 14.02 -28.79
CA GLU A 612 -19.70 13.11 -29.89
C GLU A 612 -20.75 12.01 -30.04
N ALA A 613 -21.16 11.35 -28.93
CA ALA A 613 -22.19 10.32 -28.97
C ALA A 613 -23.58 10.80 -29.40
N VAL A 614 -23.90 12.09 -29.23
CA VAL A 614 -25.15 12.69 -29.69
C VAL A 614 -25.10 12.97 -31.19
N HIS A 615 -23.97 13.41 -31.72
CA HIS A 615 -23.80 13.81 -33.11
C HIS A 615 -23.46 12.65 -34.05
N GLU A 616 -22.88 11.56 -33.57
CA GLU A 616 -22.70 10.35 -34.39
C GLU A 616 -24.07 9.74 -34.75
N GLN A 617 -24.29 9.56 -36.07
CA GLN A 617 -25.56 9.05 -36.66
C GLN A 617 -25.73 7.54 -36.47
#